data_f80658c4dd699b903f685cac8ef8b5be
#
_entry.id   f80658c4dd699b903f685cac8ef8b5be
#
_cell.length_a   1.000
_cell.length_b   1.000
_cell.length_c   1.000
_cell.angle_alpha   90.00
_cell.angle_beta   90.00
_cell.angle_gamma   90.00
#
_symmetry.space_group_name_H-M   'P 1'
#
loop_
_entity.id
_entity.type
_entity.pdbx_description
1 polymer ?
#
loop_
_entity_poly.entity_id
_entity_poly.type
_entity_poly.pdbx_seq_one_letter_code
_entity_poly.pdbx_strand_id
1 'polypeptide(L)'
;MEDLASGVTTLAPPGAGRSSVVPARAVSSAVLRVLHGNRRAVQVGAARGAVHLDLAGFIVTVTGPGVPWMPNGIVVDRLDESPCVGWDPMAPPVWDPVPAPVAGGPEQVAALGRWLSARVDVPGISLERAPEALVGRGRGLTPEGDDILAGAAVGLRALGPAAGLAGDTVDRMARSLCPADVRARTGSLSATLLELAAAGAAPEPVARLLADEDREGALADLRRLGASTGAAIAAGIALAANHLGRGGSPPAV
;
A
#
# COMPACT_ATOMS: atom_id res chain seq x y z
N MET A 1 -31.61 18.65 9.96
CA MET A 1 -32.49 17.78 9.16
C MET A 1 -31.81 17.63 7.83
N GLU A 2 -31.01 16.54 7.72
CA GLU A 2 -30.04 16.34 6.66
C GLU A 2 -30.70 15.66 5.48
N ASP A 3 -30.31 16.16 4.35
CA ASP A 3 -30.78 15.75 3.03
C ASP A 3 -30.34 14.31 2.72
N LEU A 4 -31.17 13.33 3.06
CA LEU A 4 -31.03 11.92 2.69
C LEU A 4 -31.40 11.66 1.20
N ALA A 5 -31.56 12.73 0.41
CA ALA A 5 -32.11 12.64 -0.95
C ALA A 5 -31.07 12.42 -2.06
N SER A 6 -29.76 12.47 -1.81
CA SER A 6 -28.77 12.05 -2.80
C SER A 6 -28.07 10.79 -2.30
N GLY A 7 -28.38 9.63 -2.90
CA GLY A 7 -27.76 8.33 -2.60
C GLY A 7 -26.24 8.27 -2.91
N VAL A 8 -25.50 9.34 -2.66
CA VAL A 8 -24.06 9.45 -2.93
C VAL A 8 -23.33 9.52 -1.59
N THR A 9 -22.40 8.59 -1.38
CA THR A 9 -21.41 8.70 -0.30
C THR A 9 -20.36 9.72 -0.68
N THR A 10 -20.03 10.66 0.22
CA THR A 10 -19.01 11.69 -0.03
C THR A 10 -17.92 11.69 1.04
N LEU A 11 -16.71 12.02 0.60
CA LEU A 11 -15.55 12.32 1.43
C LEU A 11 -15.10 13.75 1.12
N ALA A 12 -15.07 14.62 2.12
CA ALA A 12 -14.70 16.02 1.94
C ALA A 12 -13.96 16.59 3.16
N PRO A 13 -12.97 17.47 2.96
CA PRO A 13 -12.37 18.24 4.05
C PRO A 13 -13.37 19.28 4.61
N PRO A 14 -13.19 19.72 5.88
CA PRO A 14 -13.99 20.80 6.46
C PRO A 14 -13.84 22.09 5.64
N GLY A 15 -14.95 22.75 5.33
CA GLY A 15 -14.93 24.01 4.55
C GLY A 15 -14.85 23.84 3.05
N ALA A 16 -14.70 22.64 2.53
CA ALA A 16 -14.93 22.40 1.10
C ALA A 16 -16.37 22.81 0.79
N GLY A 17 -16.51 23.92 0.07
CA GLY A 17 -17.81 24.33 -0.45
C GLY A 17 -18.41 23.17 -1.24
N ARG A 18 -19.74 23.09 -1.37
CA ARG A 18 -20.43 22.08 -2.21
C ARG A 18 -20.14 22.26 -3.72
N SER A 19 -19.00 22.85 -4.05
CA SER A 19 -18.49 23.05 -5.41
C SER A 19 -18.11 21.72 -5.98
N SER A 20 -18.94 21.17 -6.81
CA SER A 20 -18.75 19.98 -7.64
C SER A 20 -18.07 18.77 -6.93
N VAL A 21 -18.90 17.84 -6.47
CA VAL A 21 -18.43 16.48 -6.10
C VAL A 21 -17.75 15.88 -7.31
N VAL A 22 -16.49 15.50 -7.15
CA VAL A 22 -15.72 14.78 -8.18
C VAL A 22 -16.05 13.30 -8.08
N PRO A 23 -16.54 12.65 -9.13
CA PRO A 23 -16.85 11.23 -9.07
C PRO A 23 -15.57 10.41 -8.90
N ALA A 24 -15.62 9.42 -8.00
CA ALA A 24 -14.57 8.43 -7.88
C ALA A 24 -14.59 7.50 -9.09
N ARG A 25 -13.44 7.33 -9.73
CA ARG A 25 -13.19 6.35 -10.79
C ARG A 25 -12.92 4.95 -10.23
N ALA A 26 -12.21 4.91 -9.10
CA ALA A 26 -11.95 3.68 -8.36
C ALA A 26 -11.78 3.99 -6.89
N VAL A 27 -12.24 3.07 -6.03
CA VAL A 27 -12.10 3.14 -4.57
C VAL A 27 -11.51 1.82 -4.10
N SER A 28 -10.42 1.87 -3.36
CA SER A 28 -9.82 0.68 -2.76
C SER A 28 -10.82 -0.01 -1.83
N SER A 29 -10.90 -1.34 -1.89
CA SER A 29 -11.71 -2.14 -0.98
C SER A 29 -11.32 -1.91 0.49
N ALA A 30 -10.05 -1.58 0.76
CA ALA A 30 -9.56 -1.25 2.10
C ALA A 30 -10.13 0.09 2.60
N VAL A 31 -10.31 1.08 1.71
CA VAL A 31 -10.94 2.37 2.03
C VAL A 31 -12.43 2.17 2.32
N LEU A 32 -13.13 1.38 1.51
CA LEU A 32 -14.56 1.12 1.72
C LEU A 32 -14.86 0.50 3.07
N ARG A 33 -13.95 -0.32 3.62
CA ARG A 33 -14.13 -0.94 4.95
C ARG A 33 -14.16 0.07 6.09
N VAL A 34 -13.52 1.24 5.94
CA VAL A 34 -13.47 2.28 6.97
C VAL A 34 -14.45 3.43 6.71
N LEU A 35 -15.04 3.48 5.51
CA LEU A 35 -16.00 4.49 5.13
C LEU A 35 -17.44 3.96 5.29
N HIS A 36 -18.18 4.57 6.19
CA HIS A 36 -19.60 4.33 6.38
C HIS A 36 -20.36 5.67 6.35
N GLY A 37 -21.09 5.92 5.27
CA GLY A 37 -21.82 7.17 5.05
C GLY A 37 -20.92 8.37 4.70
N ASN A 38 -21.47 9.57 4.73
CA ASN A 38 -20.73 10.80 4.47
C ASN A 38 -19.72 11.07 5.59
N ARG A 39 -18.47 11.31 5.24
CA ARG A 39 -17.38 11.53 6.19
C ARG A 39 -16.66 12.84 5.94
N ARG A 40 -16.41 13.55 7.03
CA ARG A 40 -15.48 14.67 7.04
C ARG A 40 -14.10 14.14 7.34
N ALA A 41 -13.15 14.48 6.49
CA ALA A 41 -11.75 14.11 6.66
C ALA A 41 -10.89 15.37 6.70
N VAL A 42 -9.85 15.38 7.52
CA VAL A 42 -8.92 16.50 7.61
C VAL A 42 -7.80 16.30 6.61
N GLN A 43 -7.54 17.31 5.78
CA GLN A 43 -6.38 17.27 4.88
C GLN A 43 -5.08 17.41 5.71
N VAL A 44 -4.23 16.40 5.65
CA VAL A 44 -2.97 16.32 6.42
C VAL A 44 -1.72 16.45 5.57
N GLY A 45 -1.88 16.43 4.23
CA GLY A 45 -0.77 16.60 3.31
C GLY A 45 -1.20 16.57 1.86
N ALA A 46 -0.28 16.96 1.01
CA ALA A 46 -0.41 16.84 -0.44
C ALA A 46 0.95 16.51 -1.04
N ALA A 47 0.93 15.75 -2.13
CA ALA A 47 2.08 15.47 -2.98
C ALA A 47 1.68 15.70 -4.44
N ARG A 48 2.64 15.62 -5.36
CA ARG A 48 2.33 15.78 -6.78
C ARG A 48 1.28 14.77 -7.24
N GLY A 49 0.08 15.23 -7.54
CA GLY A 49 -1.03 14.41 -8.02
C GLY A 49 -1.74 13.59 -6.94
N ALA A 50 -1.51 13.88 -5.66
CA ALA A 50 -2.17 13.20 -4.54
C ALA A 50 -2.49 14.17 -3.39
N VAL A 51 -3.62 13.95 -2.72
CA VAL A 51 -4.02 14.62 -1.48
C VAL A 51 -4.29 13.57 -0.41
N HIS A 52 -3.76 13.80 0.79
CA HIS A 52 -3.90 12.88 1.92
C HIS A 52 -4.91 13.43 2.92
N LEU A 53 -5.91 12.64 3.22
CA LEU A 53 -7.03 12.98 4.10
C LEU A 53 -7.04 12.05 5.31
N ASP A 54 -6.98 12.60 6.52
CA ASP A 54 -7.13 11.85 7.76
C ASP A 54 -8.62 11.60 8.04
N LEU A 55 -8.97 10.34 8.15
CA LEU A 55 -10.28 9.86 8.51
C LEU A 55 -10.21 9.12 9.85
N ALA A 56 -10.18 9.90 10.94
CA ALA A 56 -10.08 9.36 12.31
C ALA A 56 -8.88 8.42 12.51
N GLY A 57 -7.70 8.83 12.03
CA GLY A 57 -6.45 8.09 12.15
C GLY A 57 -6.13 7.16 10.98
N PHE A 58 -7.08 6.89 10.08
CA PHE A 58 -6.84 6.20 8.81
C PHE A 58 -6.63 7.24 7.71
N ILE A 59 -5.49 7.18 7.04
CA ILE A 59 -5.20 8.11 5.94
C ILE A 59 -5.75 7.57 4.63
N VAL A 60 -6.65 8.33 4.01
CA VAL A 60 -7.13 8.10 2.65
C VAL A 60 -6.33 8.97 1.69
N THR A 61 -5.86 8.40 0.59
CA THR A 61 -5.14 9.13 -0.46
C THR A 61 -6.03 9.29 -1.68
N VAL A 62 -6.38 10.53 -2.02
CA VAL A 62 -7.07 10.83 -3.29
C VAL A 62 -6.00 11.09 -4.35
N THR A 63 -6.02 10.33 -5.43
CA THR A 63 -5.05 10.43 -6.53
C THR A 63 -5.71 10.84 -7.83
N GLY A 64 -5.05 11.76 -8.55
CA GLY A 64 -5.42 12.19 -9.89
C GLY A 64 -4.80 11.32 -11.00
N PRO A 65 -4.96 11.75 -12.26
CA PRO A 65 -4.42 11.05 -13.42
C PRO A 65 -2.90 10.89 -13.37
N GLY A 66 -2.40 9.75 -13.83
CA GLY A 66 -0.97 9.46 -13.96
C GLY A 66 -0.25 9.14 -12.65
N VAL A 67 -0.96 9.04 -11.53
CA VAL A 67 -0.45 8.54 -10.25
C VAL A 67 -0.88 7.09 -10.09
N PRO A 68 0.03 6.16 -9.73
CA PRO A 68 -0.34 4.78 -9.43
C PRO A 68 -1.40 4.69 -8.34
N TRP A 69 -2.29 3.72 -8.45
CA TRP A 69 -3.34 3.51 -7.45
C TRP A 69 -2.75 3.00 -6.15
N MET A 70 -3.11 3.66 -5.04
CA MET A 70 -2.60 3.36 -3.70
C MET A 70 -3.57 2.45 -2.93
N PRO A 71 -3.07 1.55 -2.06
CA PRO A 71 -3.94 0.62 -1.32
C PRO A 71 -4.93 1.32 -0.38
N ASN A 72 -4.63 2.54 0.07
CA ASN A 72 -5.50 3.43 0.82
C ASN A 72 -6.19 4.47 -0.09
N GLY A 73 -6.34 4.19 -1.39
CA GLY A 73 -6.60 5.19 -2.41
C GLY A 73 -8.04 5.30 -2.88
N ILE A 74 -8.39 6.52 -3.28
CA ILE A 74 -9.52 6.85 -4.16
C ILE A 74 -8.94 7.52 -5.39
N VAL A 75 -9.28 7.02 -6.57
CA VAL A 75 -8.80 7.55 -7.86
C VAL A 75 -9.88 8.42 -8.47
N VAL A 76 -9.48 9.59 -8.96
CA VAL A 76 -10.36 10.54 -9.65
C VAL A 76 -9.79 10.95 -11.01
N ASP A 77 -10.65 11.36 -11.95
CA ASP A 77 -10.19 11.83 -13.26
C ASP A 77 -9.67 13.29 -13.20
N ARG A 78 -10.03 14.02 -12.15
CA ARG A 78 -9.53 15.38 -11.88
C ARG A 78 -9.29 15.52 -10.37
N LEU A 79 -8.10 15.97 -10.00
CA LEU A 79 -7.75 16.24 -8.61
C LEU A 79 -7.72 17.75 -8.36
N ASP A 80 -8.55 18.19 -7.45
CA ASP A 80 -8.59 19.56 -6.93
C ASP A 80 -7.73 19.66 -5.65
N GLU A 81 -7.35 20.87 -5.23
CA GLU A 81 -6.54 21.11 -4.02
C GLU A 81 -7.21 20.61 -2.72
N SER A 82 -8.53 20.71 -2.68
CA SER A 82 -9.37 20.23 -1.57
C SER A 82 -10.50 19.39 -2.11
N PRO A 83 -10.24 18.14 -2.51
CA PRO A 83 -11.20 17.33 -3.25
C PRO A 83 -12.40 16.95 -2.38
N CYS A 84 -13.61 17.18 -2.89
CA CYS A 84 -14.83 16.53 -2.44
C CYS A 84 -15.11 15.37 -3.39
N VAL A 85 -14.92 14.14 -2.93
CA VAL A 85 -15.04 12.95 -3.77
C VAL A 85 -16.32 12.20 -3.42
N GLY A 86 -17.04 11.70 -4.43
CA GLY A 86 -18.27 10.97 -4.25
C GLY A 86 -18.40 9.72 -5.11
N TRP A 87 -19.20 8.77 -4.66
CA TRP A 87 -19.57 7.56 -5.40
C TRP A 87 -20.94 7.04 -4.96
N ASP A 88 -21.54 6.21 -5.81
CA ASP A 88 -22.75 5.48 -5.45
C ASP A 88 -22.42 4.40 -4.41
N PRO A 89 -22.97 4.47 -3.18
CA PRO A 89 -22.71 3.47 -2.15
C PRO A 89 -23.26 2.08 -2.48
N MET A 90 -24.25 1.99 -3.37
CA MET A 90 -24.84 0.71 -3.82
C MET A 90 -24.05 0.07 -4.95
N ALA A 91 -23.26 0.85 -5.68
CA ALA A 91 -22.43 0.39 -6.79
C ALA A 91 -21.08 1.13 -6.81
N PRO A 92 -20.26 1.04 -5.72
CA PRO A 92 -18.98 1.73 -5.69
C PRO A 92 -18.03 1.13 -6.75
N PRO A 93 -17.23 1.96 -7.43
CA PRO A 93 -16.22 1.49 -8.38
C PRO A 93 -15.03 0.87 -7.64
N VAL A 94 -15.17 -0.36 -7.16
CA VAL A 94 -14.19 -1.03 -6.29
C VAL A 94 -13.01 -1.58 -7.08
N TRP A 95 -11.81 -1.41 -6.55
CA TRP A 95 -10.65 -2.20 -6.91
C TRP A 95 -10.05 -2.89 -5.68
N ASP A 96 -9.49 -4.09 -5.88
CA ASP A 96 -8.85 -4.84 -4.80
C ASP A 96 -7.34 -4.58 -4.81
N PRO A 97 -6.77 -3.99 -3.74
CA PRO A 97 -5.35 -3.73 -3.65
C PRO A 97 -4.51 -4.97 -3.28
N VAL A 98 -5.12 -6.13 -3.05
CA VAL A 98 -4.39 -7.34 -2.67
C VAL A 98 -3.95 -8.10 -3.92
N PRO A 99 -2.62 -8.16 -4.21
CA PRO A 99 -2.12 -8.97 -5.31
C PRO A 99 -2.49 -10.45 -5.14
N ALA A 100 -2.80 -11.12 -6.24
CA ALA A 100 -2.95 -12.55 -6.24
C ALA A 100 -1.64 -13.23 -5.81
N PRO A 101 -1.69 -14.38 -5.12
CA PRO A 101 -0.51 -15.19 -4.84
C PRO A 101 0.22 -15.54 -6.15
N VAL A 102 1.55 -15.45 -6.13
CA VAL A 102 2.37 -15.75 -7.29
C VAL A 102 2.28 -17.24 -7.60
N ALA A 103 2.00 -17.55 -8.87
CA ALA A 103 2.05 -18.93 -9.35
C ALA A 103 3.50 -19.42 -9.47
N GLY A 104 3.69 -20.73 -9.30
CA GLY A 104 5.00 -21.37 -9.46
C GLY A 104 5.54 -21.95 -8.15
N GLY A 105 6.86 -22.04 -8.03
CA GLY A 105 7.54 -22.67 -6.91
C GLY A 105 8.72 -21.84 -6.38
N PRO A 106 9.54 -22.43 -5.46
CA PRO A 106 10.66 -21.72 -4.84
C PRO A 106 11.67 -21.15 -5.84
N GLU A 107 11.83 -21.78 -7.01
CA GLU A 107 12.76 -21.32 -8.06
C GLU A 107 12.31 -19.97 -8.65
N GLN A 108 11.00 -19.80 -8.91
CA GLN A 108 10.42 -18.54 -9.40
C GLN A 108 10.57 -17.44 -8.36
N VAL A 109 10.36 -17.75 -7.08
CA VAL A 109 10.58 -16.81 -5.97
C VAL A 109 12.04 -16.36 -5.92
N ALA A 110 12.99 -17.30 -5.99
CA ALA A 110 14.42 -17.00 -6.02
C ALA A 110 14.82 -16.19 -7.26
N ALA A 111 14.24 -16.52 -8.43
CA ALA A 111 14.48 -15.77 -9.67
C ALA A 111 14.00 -14.31 -9.56
N LEU A 112 12.82 -14.07 -9.03
CA LEU A 112 12.30 -12.71 -8.76
C LEU A 112 13.22 -11.96 -7.80
N GLY A 113 13.67 -12.61 -6.72
CA GLY A 113 14.58 -12.01 -5.74
C GLY A 113 15.90 -11.56 -6.39
N ARG A 114 16.51 -12.41 -7.21
CA ARG A 114 17.71 -12.04 -7.96
C ARG A 114 17.47 -10.91 -8.96
N TRP A 115 16.35 -10.96 -9.69
CA TRP A 115 15.99 -9.95 -10.67
C TRP A 115 15.81 -8.57 -10.03
N LEU A 116 15.11 -8.49 -8.90
CA LEU A 116 14.94 -7.25 -8.14
C LEU A 116 16.26 -6.78 -7.53
N SER A 117 17.05 -7.68 -6.91
CA SER A 117 18.32 -7.33 -6.28
C SER A 117 19.36 -6.76 -7.25
N ALA A 118 19.23 -7.05 -8.53
CA ALA A 118 20.06 -6.45 -9.57
C ALA A 118 19.61 -5.02 -9.96
N ARG A 119 18.47 -4.54 -9.44
CA ARG A 119 17.82 -3.29 -9.88
C ARG A 119 17.54 -2.31 -8.75
N VAL A 120 17.52 -2.76 -7.50
CA VAL A 120 17.28 -1.94 -6.30
C VAL A 120 18.28 -2.30 -5.21
N ASP A 121 18.54 -1.33 -4.33
CA ASP A 121 19.41 -1.54 -3.16
C ASP A 121 18.61 -2.30 -2.07
N VAL A 122 18.96 -3.58 -1.89
CA VAL A 122 18.34 -4.41 -0.87
C VAL A 122 19.13 -4.28 0.44
N PRO A 123 18.50 -3.92 1.56
CA PRO A 123 19.22 -3.77 2.81
C PRO A 123 19.78 -5.11 3.30
N GLY A 124 21.03 -5.09 3.77
CA GLY A 124 21.74 -6.25 4.34
C GLY A 124 21.25 -6.61 5.74
N ILE A 125 19.95 -6.70 5.95
CA ILE A 125 19.30 -7.00 7.22
C ILE A 125 18.42 -8.25 7.10
N SER A 126 18.29 -9.03 8.18
CA SER A 126 17.33 -10.13 8.19
C SER A 126 15.90 -9.62 8.44
N LEU A 127 14.89 -10.37 7.96
CA LEU A 127 13.48 -9.99 8.13
C LEU A 127 13.08 -9.87 9.60
N GLU A 128 13.64 -10.70 10.48
CA GLU A 128 13.33 -10.71 11.91
C GLU A 128 13.81 -9.43 12.61
N ARG A 129 14.90 -8.84 12.14
CA ARG A 129 15.47 -7.61 12.71
C ARG A 129 14.97 -6.34 12.01
N ALA A 130 14.35 -6.49 10.84
CA ALA A 130 13.95 -5.37 10.03
C ALA A 130 12.96 -4.42 10.73
N PRO A 131 11.93 -4.86 11.47
CA PRO A 131 10.99 -3.94 12.13
C PRO A 131 11.66 -3.03 13.16
N GLU A 132 12.57 -3.58 13.98
CA GLU A 132 13.27 -2.77 14.98
C GLU A 132 14.20 -1.74 14.33
N ALA A 133 14.89 -2.13 13.27
CA ALA A 133 15.90 -1.30 12.61
C ALA A 133 15.31 -0.27 11.64
N LEU A 134 14.16 -0.53 11.02
CA LEU A 134 13.67 0.25 9.88
C LEU A 134 12.45 1.11 10.19
N VAL A 135 11.56 0.74 11.15
CA VAL A 135 10.34 1.52 11.42
C VAL A 135 10.67 2.99 11.74
N GLY A 136 10.06 3.90 10.97
CA GLY A 136 10.25 5.33 11.10
C GLY A 136 11.61 5.84 10.60
N ARG A 137 12.42 5.02 9.96
CA ARG A 137 13.74 5.41 9.45
C ARG A 137 13.64 5.95 8.02
N GLY A 138 14.10 7.17 7.84
CA GLY A 138 14.10 7.89 6.56
C GLY A 138 13.48 9.28 6.67
N ARG A 139 13.26 9.91 5.52
CA ARG A 139 12.68 11.25 5.42
C ARG A 139 11.35 11.21 4.67
N GLY A 140 10.55 12.26 4.82
CA GLY A 140 9.31 12.46 4.08
C GLY A 140 8.08 11.94 4.79
N LEU A 141 6.95 11.91 4.06
CA LEU A 141 5.66 11.45 4.57
C LEU A 141 5.62 9.93 4.78
N THR A 142 6.39 9.19 3.99
CA THR A 142 6.62 7.75 4.12
C THR A 142 8.12 7.52 4.24
N PRO A 143 8.67 7.34 5.47
CA PRO A 143 10.05 6.97 5.67
C PRO A 143 10.44 5.72 4.89
N GLU A 144 11.62 5.72 4.27
CA GLU A 144 12.10 4.64 3.40
C GLU A 144 12.08 3.27 4.09
N GLY A 145 12.41 3.23 5.39
CA GLY A 145 12.37 2.00 6.17
C GLY A 145 10.98 1.39 6.27
N ASP A 146 9.95 2.22 6.39
CA ASP A 146 8.56 1.75 6.44
C ASP A 146 8.12 1.22 5.06
N ASP A 147 8.54 1.87 3.99
CA ASP A 147 8.27 1.44 2.61
C ASP A 147 8.94 0.08 2.31
N ILE A 148 10.17 -0.15 2.81
CA ILE A 148 10.85 -1.46 2.75
C ILE A 148 10.05 -2.52 3.51
N LEU A 149 9.60 -2.23 4.72
CA LEU A 149 8.80 -3.16 5.52
C LEU A 149 7.45 -3.46 4.85
N ALA A 150 6.81 -2.46 4.27
CA ALA A 150 5.56 -2.63 3.51
C ALA A 150 5.79 -3.55 2.30
N GLY A 151 6.84 -3.31 1.52
CA GLY A 151 7.22 -4.17 0.40
C GLY A 151 7.51 -5.61 0.83
N ALA A 152 8.22 -5.79 1.95
CA ALA A 152 8.53 -7.10 2.49
C ALA A 152 7.27 -7.86 2.97
N ALA A 153 6.33 -7.17 3.63
CA ALA A 153 5.08 -7.77 4.09
C ALA A 153 4.22 -8.25 2.91
N VAL A 154 4.05 -7.42 1.88
CA VAL A 154 3.35 -7.81 0.64
C VAL A 154 4.08 -8.95 -0.07
N GLY A 155 5.42 -8.87 -0.17
CA GLY A 155 6.24 -9.91 -0.76
C GLY A 155 6.07 -11.26 -0.08
N LEU A 156 6.07 -11.31 1.27
CA LEU A 156 5.80 -12.53 2.03
C LEU A 156 4.43 -13.11 1.69
N ARG A 157 3.38 -12.29 1.65
CA ARG A 157 2.01 -12.76 1.37
C ARG A 157 1.85 -13.30 -0.04
N ALA A 158 2.42 -12.63 -1.02
CA ALA A 158 2.28 -13.03 -2.41
C ALA A 158 3.19 -14.23 -2.78
N LEU A 159 4.39 -14.30 -2.21
CA LEU A 159 5.44 -15.27 -2.57
C LEU A 159 5.51 -16.47 -1.63
N GLY A 160 5.06 -16.33 -0.38
CA GLY A 160 5.13 -17.37 0.63
C GLY A 160 4.49 -18.69 0.23
N PRO A 161 3.26 -18.69 -0.35
CA PRO A 161 2.63 -19.90 -0.86
C PRO A 161 3.47 -20.60 -1.94
N ALA A 162 4.04 -19.86 -2.89
CA ALA A 162 4.93 -20.40 -3.92
C ALA A 162 6.25 -20.95 -3.34
N ALA A 163 6.71 -20.42 -2.21
CA ALA A 163 7.84 -20.96 -1.46
C ALA A 163 7.49 -22.16 -0.58
N GLY A 164 6.24 -22.63 -0.59
CA GLY A 164 5.77 -23.78 0.18
C GLY A 164 5.39 -23.49 1.63
N LEU A 165 5.26 -22.22 2.02
CA LEU A 165 4.86 -21.86 3.38
C LEU A 165 3.34 -22.00 3.56
N ALA A 166 2.94 -22.50 4.75
CA ALA A 166 1.55 -22.52 5.17
C ALA A 166 1.01 -21.09 5.39
N GLY A 167 -0.27 -20.85 5.07
CA GLY A 167 -0.91 -19.54 5.16
C GLY A 167 -0.76 -18.87 6.53
N ASP A 168 -0.96 -19.62 7.62
CA ASP A 168 -0.77 -19.09 8.99
C ASP A 168 0.66 -18.63 9.28
N THR A 169 1.66 -19.29 8.68
CA THR A 169 3.07 -18.89 8.81
C THR A 169 3.32 -17.61 8.04
N VAL A 170 2.85 -17.52 6.79
CA VAL A 170 2.91 -16.31 5.97
C VAL A 170 2.24 -15.13 6.70
N ASP A 171 1.06 -15.37 7.26
CA ASP A 171 0.30 -14.36 8.01
C ASP A 171 1.05 -13.84 9.23
N ARG A 172 1.65 -14.73 10.03
CA ARG A 172 2.46 -14.33 11.20
C ARG A 172 3.68 -13.53 10.78
N MET A 173 4.42 -14.00 9.78
CA MET A 173 5.62 -13.31 9.26
C MET A 173 5.28 -11.93 8.72
N ALA A 174 4.24 -11.79 7.89
CA ALA A 174 3.84 -10.50 7.33
C ALA A 174 3.40 -9.52 8.44
N ARG A 175 2.62 -9.98 9.42
CA ARG A 175 2.19 -9.14 10.55
C ARG A 175 3.35 -8.75 11.47
N SER A 176 4.37 -9.59 11.65
CA SER A 176 5.53 -9.22 12.47
C SER A 176 6.34 -8.06 11.91
N LEU A 177 6.19 -7.75 10.61
CA LEU A 177 6.82 -6.58 9.98
C LEU A 177 6.12 -5.25 10.29
N CYS A 178 4.91 -5.29 10.85
CA CYS A 178 4.16 -4.13 11.31
C CYS A 178 4.00 -4.20 12.85
N PRO A 179 4.88 -3.58 13.63
CA PRO A 179 4.78 -3.62 15.09
C PRO A 179 3.47 -3.02 15.60
N ALA A 180 2.98 -3.51 16.75
CA ALA A 180 1.74 -3.03 17.36
C ALA A 180 1.78 -1.53 17.73
N ASP A 181 2.97 -1.00 17.98
CA ASP A 181 3.23 0.40 18.33
C ASP A 181 3.61 1.27 17.10
N VAL A 182 3.41 0.77 15.88
CA VAL A 182 3.83 1.44 14.64
C VAL A 182 3.35 2.90 14.55
N ARG A 183 2.12 3.19 14.99
CA ARG A 183 1.55 4.54 14.98
C ARG A 183 2.24 5.51 15.94
N ALA A 184 2.95 5.02 16.95
CA ALA A 184 3.79 5.83 17.85
C ALA A 184 5.21 6.05 17.30
N ARG A 185 5.62 5.25 16.29
CA ARG A 185 7.00 5.24 15.76
C ARG A 185 7.15 5.90 14.41
N THR A 186 6.05 6.07 13.65
CA THR A 186 6.08 6.70 12.34
C THR A 186 4.86 7.58 12.08
N GLY A 187 4.85 8.30 10.95
CA GLY A 187 3.74 9.17 10.58
C GLY A 187 2.46 8.41 10.21
N SER A 188 1.29 9.03 10.39
CA SER A 188 -0.02 8.40 10.19
C SER A 188 -0.21 7.80 8.80
N LEU A 189 0.31 8.44 7.74
CA LEU A 189 0.26 7.90 6.38
C LEU A 189 1.07 6.61 6.28
N SER A 190 2.30 6.64 6.77
CA SER A 190 3.20 5.50 6.73
C SER A 190 2.67 4.33 7.56
N ALA A 191 2.17 4.59 8.77
CA ALA A 191 1.53 3.59 9.60
C ALA A 191 0.32 2.95 8.90
N THR A 192 -0.56 3.76 8.29
CA THR A 192 -1.69 3.25 7.51
C THR A 192 -1.25 2.34 6.36
N LEU A 193 -0.22 2.74 5.59
CA LEU A 193 0.29 1.94 4.48
C LEU A 193 0.95 0.64 4.97
N LEU A 194 1.70 0.67 6.06
CA LEU A 194 2.34 -0.51 6.62
C LEU A 194 1.32 -1.50 7.21
N GLU A 195 0.28 -1.02 7.90
CA GLU A 195 -0.83 -1.85 8.36
C GLU A 195 -1.57 -2.53 7.20
N LEU A 196 -1.83 -1.80 6.12
CA LEU A 196 -2.44 -2.33 4.90
C LEU A 196 -1.53 -3.36 4.20
N ALA A 197 -0.23 -3.09 4.13
CA ALA A 197 0.76 -4.01 3.57
C ALA A 197 0.87 -5.30 4.38
N ALA A 198 0.83 -5.22 5.71
CA ALA A 198 0.77 -6.38 6.60
C ALA A 198 -0.51 -7.21 6.38
N ALA A 199 -1.60 -6.60 5.93
CA ALA A 199 -2.81 -7.27 5.46
C ALA A 199 -2.74 -7.76 4.00
N GLY A 200 -1.68 -7.42 3.26
CA GLY A 200 -1.41 -7.84 1.88
C GLY A 200 -1.73 -6.80 0.82
N ALA A 201 -2.25 -5.64 1.20
CA ALA A 201 -2.61 -4.61 0.24
C ALA A 201 -1.38 -3.82 -0.25
N ALA A 202 -1.31 -3.56 -1.55
CA ALA A 202 -0.18 -2.93 -2.21
C ALA A 202 -0.62 -1.89 -3.25
N PRO A 203 0.27 -0.98 -3.66
CA PRO A 203 0.06 -0.16 -4.85
C PRO A 203 -0.12 -1.02 -6.12
N GLU A 204 -0.95 -0.54 -7.06
CA GLU A 204 -1.28 -1.26 -8.29
C GLU A 204 -0.05 -1.80 -9.05
N PRO A 205 1.06 -1.05 -9.24
CA PRO A 205 2.22 -1.58 -9.95
C PRO A 205 2.86 -2.81 -9.31
N VAL A 206 2.67 -3.00 -7.99
CA VAL A 206 3.17 -4.20 -7.29
C VAL A 206 2.43 -5.45 -7.77
N ALA A 207 1.13 -5.36 -8.00
CA ALA A 207 0.36 -6.50 -8.51
C ALA A 207 0.89 -6.95 -9.88
N ARG A 208 1.14 -6.00 -10.81
CA ARG A 208 1.73 -6.30 -12.13
C ARG A 208 3.15 -6.86 -12.04
N LEU A 209 3.97 -6.30 -11.14
CA LEU A 209 5.33 -6.76 -10.88
C LEU A 209 5.36 -8.24 -10.43
N LEU A 210 4.44 -8.61 -9.55
CA LEU A 210 4.33 -9.96 -9.00
C LEU A 210 3.67 -10.94 -9.98
N ALA A 211 2.74 -10.48 -10.81
CA ALA A 211 2.07 -11.29 -11.84
C ALA A 211 2.97 -11.62 -13.06
N ASP A 212 4.17 -11.07 -13.14
CA ASP A 212 5.10 -11.18 -14.27
C ASP A 212 4.58 -10.52 -15.57
N GLU A 213 3.64 -9.61 -15.42
CA GLU A 213 3.08 -8.83 -16.52
C GLU A 213 3.93 -7.58 -16.72
N ASP A 214 4.83 -7.56 -17.68
CA ASP A 214 5.72 -6.41 -17.94
C ASP A 214 6.44 -5.92 -16.67
N ARG A 215 7.26 -6.77 -16.07
CA ARG A 215 8.00 -6.45 -14.82
C ARG A 215 8.83 -5.17 -14.91
N GLU A 216 9.45 -4.89 -16.05
CA GLU A 216 10.25 -3.67 -16.24
C GLU A 216 9.37 -2.42 -16.21
N GLY A 217 8.24 -2.42 -16.92
CA GLY A 217 7.27 -1.34 -16.90
C GLY A 217 6.63 -1.18 -15.52
N ALA A 218 6.25 -2.28 -14.85
CA ALA A 218 5.71 -2.26 -13.50
C ALA A 218 6.70 -1.67 -12.48
N LEU A 219 7.99 -2.02 -12.57
CA LEU A 219 9.04 -1.44 -11.72
C LEU A 219 9.26 0.03 -12.03
N ALA A 220 9.21 0.43 -13.31
CA ALA A 220 9.32 1.83 -13.70
C ALA A 220 8.15 2.66 -13.15
N ASP A 221 6.91 2.15 -13.23
CA ASP A 221 5.74 2.81 -12.67
C ASP A 221 5.81 2.87 -11.12
N LEU A 222 6.26 1.79 -10.48
CA LEU A 222 6.45 1.76 -9.03
C LEU A 222 7.45 2.84 -8.59
N ARG A 223 8.56 3.02 -9.32
CA ARG A 223 9.57 4.07 -9.05
C ARG A 223 9.03 5.50 -9.20
N ARG A 224 7.87 5.69 -9.82
CA ARG A 224 7.21 7.01 -9.90
C ARG A 224 6.45 7.36 -8.62
N LEU A 225 6.31 6.42 -7.67
CA LEU A 225 5.75 6.68 -6.34
C LEU A 225 6.79 7.38 -5.47
N GLY A 226 6.55 8.67 -5.20
CA GLY A 226 7.43 9.47 -4.36
C GLY A 226 8.88 9.58 -4.87
N ALA A 227 9.78 10.09 -4.04
CA ALA A 227 11.19 10.20 -4.40
C ALA A 227 11.95 8.87 -4.23
N SER A 228 11.61 8.09 -3.19
CA SER A 228 12.26 6.81 -2.83
C SER A 228 11.26 5.67 -2.57
N THR A 229 10.00 6.00 -2.28
CA THR A 229 8.95 5.05 -1.86
C THR A 229 8.86 3.82 -2.76
N GLY A 230 8.76 4.01 -4.08
CA GLY A 230 8.61 2.88 -5.00
C GLY A 230 9.83 1.99 -5.07
N ALA A 231 11.04 2.54 -5.03
CA ALA A 231 12.28 1.77 -4.98
C ALA A 231 12.41 1.00 -3.67
N ALA A 232 12.02 1.62 -2.55
CA ALA A 232 12.03 1.01 -1.22
C ALA A 232 11.03 -0.16 -1.11
N ILE A 233 9.81 -0.01 -1.64
CA ILE A 233 8.84 -1.11 -1.74
C ILE A 233 9.42 -2.28 -2.54
N ALA A 234 10.04 -2.02 -3.70
CA ALA A 234 10.67 -3.06 -4.51
C ALA A 234 11.84 -3.74 -3.77
N ALA A 235 12.64 -2.99 -3.00
CA ALA A 235 13.70 -3.53 -2.16
C ALA A 235 13.14 -4.44 -1.06
N GLY A 236 12.01 -4.07 -0.45
CA GLY A 236 11.30 -4.90 0.51
C GLY A 236 10.80 -6.22 -0.10
N ILE A 237 10.21 -6.17 -1.29
CA ILE A 237 9.79 -7.39 -2.02
C ILE A 237 11.02 -8.28 -2.30
N ALA A 238 12.14 -7.69 -2.72
CA ALA A 238 13.40 -8.43 -2.94
C ALA A 238 13.92 -9.07 -1.65
N LEU A 239 13.85 -8.35 -0.51
CA LEU A 239 14.24 -8.86 0.80
C LEU A 239 13.42 -10.10 1.19
N ALA A 240 12.09 -10.05 1.00
CA ALA A 240 11.19 -11.18 1.24
C ALA A 240 11.50 -12.35 0.31
N ALA A 241 11.66 -12.10 -1.00
CA ALA A 241 11.97 -13.14 -1.98
C ALA A 241 13.31 -13.82 -1.69
N ASN A 242 14.33 -13.06 -1.30
CA ASN A 242 15.66 -13.58 -0.95
C ASN A 242 15.61 -14.41 0.36
N HIS A 243 14.79 -14.01 1.35
CA HIS A 243 14.58 -14.78 2.56
C HIS A 243 13.91 -16.12 2.25
N LEU A 244 12.83 -16.11 1.48
CA LEU A 244 12.08 -17.30 1.08
C LEU A 244 12.93 -18.25 0.20
N GLY A 245 13.73 -17.71 -0.73
CA GLY A 245 14.58 -18.48 -1.63
C GLY A 245 15.77 -19.16 -0.96
N ARG A 246 16.12 -18.76 0.27
CA ARG A 246 17.17 -19.43 1.08
C ARG A 246 16.64 -20.59 1.94
N GLY A 247 15.40 -21.00 1.77
CA GLY A 247 14.76 -22.01 2.62
C GLY A 247 14.45 -21.46 4.01
N GLY A 248 13.96 -20.24 4.08
CA GLY A 248 13.68 -19.51 5.32
C GLY A 248 12.90 -20.35 6.33
N SER A 249 13.59 -20.82 7.39
CA SER A 249 12.92 -21.40 8.55
C SER A 249 12.11 -20.29 9.23
N PRO A 250 10.88 -20.58 9.70
CA PRO A 250 10.15 -19.61 10.51
C PRO A 250 10.98 -19.24 11.73
N PRO A 251 10.89 -17.99 12.23
CA PRO A 251 11.57 -17.60 13.46
C PRO A 251 11.17 -18.57 14.58
N ALA A 252 12.16 -19.01 15.36
CA ALA A 252 11.91 -19.79 16.57
C ALA A 252 11.01 -18.98 17.52
N VAL A 253 9.92 -19.59 17.96
CA VAL A 253 8.96 -19.03 18.92
C VAL A 253 9.62 -18.92 20.29
#